data_cf5fd3f546d4636b74707a703b5651e2
#
_entry.id   cf5fd3f546d4636b74707a703b5651e2
#
_cell.length_a   1.000
_cell.length_b   1.000
_cell.length_c   1.000
_cell.angle_alpha   90.00
_cell.angle_beta   90.00
_cell.angle_gamma   90.00
#
_symmetry.space_group_name_H-M   'P 1'
#
loop_
_entity.id
_entity.type
_entity.pdbx_description
1 polymer ?
#
loop_
_entity_poly.entity_id
_entity_poly.type
_entity_poly.pdbx_seq_one_letter_code
_entity_poly.pdbx_strand_id
1 'polypeptide(L)'
;MSNEFINIRSANSSPEHFQLRYISISKYEGDWQSLPHTHHFSELFYVLRGEGAFYIENEKVPVKTDDLVIINPYVEHTEKTLPNDPMEYIVFGVDGLAFSFSGAGQDNPKGYSFYSYGSDKKQFINFAQLMMQEFRDKLPGFEQVCHGLLQVLLVYISRKQNLSVISDSSFQLSKECALAKRYIDSNYSQNITLDSLAEITHINKFYLAHSFTECVGQSPINYLTDRRLEACKGLLVSSNLSVAQVATSGGFSSQSYFSQIFRKKTGMTPRQYRSRYARK
;
A
#
# COMPACT_ATOMS: atom_id res chain seq x y z
N MET A 1 -20.46 -14.77 49.62
CA MET A 1 -19.81 -13.92 48.58
C MET A 1 -18.99 -14.90 47.74
N SER A 2 -19.37 -15.15 46.50
CA SER A 2 -18.61 -15.95 45.56
C SER A 2 -17.63 -15.03 44.85
N ASN A 3 -16.34 -15.23 45.02
CA ASN A 3 -15.34 -14.48 44.24
C ASN A 3 -15.17 -15.21 42.90
N GLU A 4 -15.44 -14.52 41.82
CA GLU A 4 -15.18 -14.99 40.47
C GLU A 4 -13.72 -14.65 40.11
N PHE A 5 -12.88 -15.65 39.91
CA PHE A 5 -11.49 -15.48 39.49
C PHE A 5 -11.42 -15.67 37.95
N ILE A 6 -11.06 -14.65 37.25
CA ILE A 6 -10.80 -14.72 35.80
C ILE A 6 -9.29 -14.85 35.61
N ASN A 7 -8.84 -16.03 35.16
CA ASN A 7 -7.45 -16.26 34.80
C ASN A 7 -7.21 -15.81 33.37
N ILE A 8 -6.37 -14.80 33.19
CA ILE A 8 -5.93 -14.34 31.87
C ILE A 8 -4.70 -15.17 31.49
N ARG A 9 -4.86 -16.09 30.53
CA ARG A 9 -3.72 -16.76 29.89
C ARG A 9 -3.16 -15.82 28.86
N SER A 10 -1.84 -15.56 28.91
CA SER A 10 -1.14 -14.84 27.86
C SER A 10 -1.29 -15.60 26.56
N ALA A 11 -2.07 -15.03 25.61
CA ALA A 11 -2.08 -15.49 24.25
C ALA A 11 -0.86 -14.89 23.55
N ASN A 12 -0.15 -15.70 22.79
CA ASN A 12 1.03 -15.28 22.03
C ASN A 12 0.72 -14.12 21.09
N SER A 13 1.63 -13.14 21.13
CA SER A 13 1.88 -12.10 20.11
C SER A 13 0.78 -11.10 19.82
N SER A 14 0.73 -10.04 20.63
CA SER A 14 0.51 -8.70 20.06
C SER A 14 1.82 -8.27 19.38
N PRO A 15 1.79 -7.55 18.22
CA PRO A 15 3.00 -6.97 17.67
C PRO A 15 3.58 -6.00 18.69
N GLU A 16 4.81 -6.28 19.17
CA GLU A 16 5.39 -5.58 20.32
C GLU A 16 5.81 -4.14 20.04
N HIS A 17 5.87 -3.73 18.77
CA HIS A 17 6.45 -2.45 18.37
C HIS A 17 5.64 -1.79 17.26
N PHE A 18 4.52 -1.15 17.60
CA PHE A 18 3.87 -0.18 16.72
C PHE A 18 3.73 1.16 17.44
N GLN A 19 3.61 2.25 16.70
CA GLN A 19 3.52 3.59 17.23
C GLN A 19 2.47 4.43 16.51
N LEU A 20 1.61 5.11 17.28
CA LEU A 20 0.72 6.13 16.71
C LEU A 20 1.54 7.34 16.31
N ARG A 21 1.57 7.66 15.02
CA ARG A 21 2.28 8.83 14.49
C ARG A 21 1.44 10.09 14.62
N TYR A 22 0.18 9.97 14.25
CA TYR A 22 -0.78 11.07 14.32
C TYR A 22 -2.22 10.55 14.38
N ILE A 23 -3.08 11.41 14.85
CA ILE A 23 -4.52 11.33 14.71
C ILE A 23 -5.02 12.68 14.23
N SER A 24 -5.91 12.71 13.23
CA SER A 24 -6.47 13.93 12.68
C SER A 24 -7.94 13.76 12.37
N ILE A 25 -8.71 14.85 12.48
CA ILE A 25 -10.03 14.97 11.85
C ILE A 25 -9.86 15.85 10.63
N SER A 26 -10.16 15.30 9.47
CA SER A 26 -10.16 16.02 8.21
C SER A 26 -11.59 16.35 7.83
N LYS A 27 -11.81 17.63 7.55
CA LYS A 27 -13.04 18.15 6.94
C LYS A 27 -12.68 18.57 5.53
N TYR A 28 -13.41 18.02 4.59
CA TYR A 28 -13.19 18.37 3.20
C TYR A 28 -13.84 19.73 2.91
N GLU A 29 -13.04 20.76 2.76
CA GLU A 29 -13.49 22.05 2.21
C GLU A 29 -13.18 22.07 0.72
N GLY A 30 -14.17 22.35 -0.11
CA GLY A 30 -14.28 22.08 -1.56
C GLY A 30 -13.11 22.36 -2.51
N ASP A 31 -12.03 22.99 -2.05
CA ASP A 31 -10.82 23.30 -2.82
C ASP A 31 -9.65 22.33 -2.55
N TRP A 32 -9.83 21.35 -1.68
CA TRP A 32 -8.78 20.38 -1.39
C TRP A 32 -8.67 19.33 -2.49
N GLN A 33 -7.66 19.44 -3.32
CA GLN A 33 -7.28 18.37 -4.24
C GLN A 33 -6.25 17.49 -3.54
N SER A 34 -6.73 16.38 -2.97
CA SER A 34 -5.82 15.32 -2.57
C SER A 34 -5.16 14.73 -3.81
N LEU A 35 -3.84 14.76 -3.85
CA LEU A 35 -3.06 14.11 -4.91
C LEU A 35 -2.73 12.68 -4.50
N PRO A 36 -2.66 11.73 -5.44
CA PRO A 36 -2.20 10.38 -5.15
C PRO A 36 -0.84 10.42 -4.45
N HIS A 37 -0.76 9.77 -3.30
CA HIS A 37 0.44 9.72 -2.47
C HIS A 37 0.63 8.36 -1.80
N THR A 38 1.82 8.13 -1.28
CA THR A 38 2.16 6.92 -0.51
C THR A 38 2.96 7.32 0.73
N HIS A 39 2.85 6.53 1.79
CA HIS A 39 3.70 6.67 2.98
C HIS A 39 4.12 5.30 3.53
N HIS A 40 5.03 5.30 4.49
CA HIS A 40 5.66 4.09 5.04
C HIS A 40 4.95 3.51 6.27
N PHE A 41 3.77 3.98 6.59
CA PHE A 41 2.95 3.56 7.72
C PHE A 41 1.54 3.20 7.25
N SER A 42 0.80 2.47 8.08
CA SER A 42 -0.61 2.16 7.83
C SER A 42 -1.50 3.34 8.20
N GLU A 43 -2.60 3.50 7.47
CA GLU A 43 -3.65 4.44 7.82
C GLU A 43 -5.00 3.76 8.00
N LEU A 44 -5.73 4.24 9.02
CA LEU A 44 -7.08 3.82 9.31
C LEU A 44 -7.98 5.05 9.22
N PHE A 45 -8.86 5.09 8.24
CA PHE A 45 -9.81 6.18 8.00
C PHE A 45 -11.20 5.76 8.45
N TYR A 46 -11.79 6.51 9.37
CA TYR A 46 -13.19 6.30 9.78
C TYR A 46 -14.04 7.48 9.33
N VAL A 47 -15.04 7.23 8.47
CA VAL A 47 -15.93 8.27 7.95
C VAL A 47 -16.97 8.64 9.00
N LEU A 48 -16.87 9.87 9.53
CA LEU A 48 -17.78 10.40 10.53
C LEU A 48 -19.10 10.86 9.92
N ARG A 49 -19.03 11.45 8.71
CA ARG A 49 -20.16 12.04 8.01
C ARG A 49 -19.86 12.19 6.52
N GLY A 50 -20.93 12.23 5.70
CA GLY A 50 -20.85 12.48 4.27
C GLY A 50 -20.51 11.23 3.45
N GLU A 51 -20.35 11.45 2.16
CA GLU A 51 -20.04 10.42 1.17
C GLU A 51 -18.88 10.84 0.29
N GLY A 52 -18.13 9.84 -0.20
CA GLY A 52 -16.99 10.07 -1.07
C GLY A 52 -16.46 8.79 -1.68
N ALA A 53 -15.20 8.84 -2.11
CA ALA A 53 -14.50 7.66 -2.57
C ALA A 53 -12.99 7.78 -2.29
N PHE A 54 -12.39 6.68 -1.90
CA PHE A 54 -10.94 6.50 -1.98
C PHE A 54 -10.58 5.97 -3.38
N TYR A 55 -9.52 6.51 -3.92
CA TYR A 55 -8.88 5.98 -5.12
C TYR A 55 -7.59 5.33 -4.67
N ILE A 56 -7.57 3.99 -4.66
CA ILE A 56 -6.48 3.19 -4.11
C ILE A 56 -5.88 2.39 -5.25
N GLU A 57 -4.60 2.64 -5.57
CA GLU A 57 -3.94 2.12 -6.76
C GLU A 57 -4.74 2.51 -8.02
N ASN A 58 -5.46 1.61 -8.64
CA ASN A 58 -6.29 1.91 -9.82
C ASN A 58 -7.78 1.63 -9.56
N GLU A 59 -8.17 1.42 -8.30
CA GLU A 59 -9.53 1.08 -7.92
C GLU A 59 -10.23 2.26 -7.24
N LYS A 60 -11.51 2.45 -7.55
CA LYS A 60 -12.38 3.40 -6.86
C LYS A 60 -13.18 2.66 -5.81
N VAL A 61 -13.00 3.02 -4.56
CA VAL A 61 -13.70 2.47 -3.39
C VAL A 61 -14.67 3.52 -2.86
N PRO A 62 -15.98 3.43 -3.16
CA PRO A 62 -16.97 4.35 -2.61
C PRO A 62 -17.12 4.12 -1.11
N VAL A 63 -17.26 5.21 -0.36
CA VAL A 63 -17.40 5.20 1.10
C VAL A 63 -18.46 6.19 1.54
N LYS A 64 -19.05 5.90 2.69
CA LYS A 64 -20.08 6.72 3.34
C LYS A 64 -19.90 6.71 4.86
N THR A 65 -20.74 7.47 5.53
CA THR A 65 -20.77 7.51 7.00
C THR A 65 -20.74 6.12 7.63
N ASP A 66 -19.93 5.97 8.67
CA ASP A 66 -19.66 4.74 9.41
C ASP A 66 -18.84 3.66 8.65
N ASP A 67 -18.22 4.00 7.54
CA ASP A 67 -17.26 3.12 6.88
C ASP A 67 -15.85 3.33 7.45
N LEU A 68 -15.12 2.21 7.58
CA LEU A 68 -13.71 2.15 7.98
C LEU A 68 -12.89 1.67 6.77
N VAL A 69 -11.92 2.48 6.36
CA VAL A 69 -10.93 2.10 5.32
C VAL A 69 -9.58 1.89 6.01
N ILE A 70 -8.93 0.78 5.72
CA ILE A 70 -7.60 0.47 6.22
C ILE A 70 -6.67 0.34 5.02
N ILE A 71 -5.59 1.11 5.02
CA ILE A 71 -4.60 1.15 3.95
C ILE A 71 -3.24 0.80 4.55
N ASN A 72 -2.61 -0.21 3.99
CA ASN A 72 -1.28 -0.64 4.38
C ASN A 72 -0.21 0.34 3.86
N PRO A 73 0.99 0.32 4.45
CA PRO A 73 2.10 1.13 3.97
C PRO A 73 2.39 0.90 2.48
N TYR A 74 2.88 1.96 1.81
CA TYR A 74 3.29 1.98 0.39
C TYR A 74 2.18 1.74 -0.64
N VAL A 75 0.93 1.65 -0.23
CA VAL A 75 -0.21 1.62 -1.14
C VAL A 75 -0.54 3.04 -1.57
N GLU A 76 -0.51 3.30 -2.88
CA GLU A 76 -0.86 4.61 -3.42
C GLU A 76 -2.36 4.85 -3.27
N HIS A 77 -2.71 5.98 -2.69
CA HIS A 77 -4.10 6.34 -2.48
C HIS A 77 -4.32 7.85 -2.48
N THR A 78 -5.57 8.22 -2.65
CA THR A 78 -6.10 9.58 -2.49
C THR A 78 -7.60 9.50 -2.22
N GLU A 79 -8.15 10.52 -1.58
CA GLU A 79 -9.58 10.60 -1.32
C GLU A 79 -10.24 11.73 -2.10
N LYS A 80 -11.51 11.55 -2.45
CA LYS A 80 -12.37 12.57 -3.05
C LYS A 80 -13.74 12.55 -2.41
N THR A 81 -14.25 13.72 -2.12
CA THR A 81 -15.59 13.91 -1.57
C THR A 81 -16.61 14.25 -2.65
N LEU A 82 -17.88 14.11 -2.31
CA LEU A 82 -18.96 14.66 -3.12
C LEU A 82 -19.20 16.13 -2.75
N PRO A 83 -19.32 17.05 -3.71
CA PRO A 83 -19.50 18.48 -3.42
C PRO A 83 -20.73 18.81 -2.57
N ASN A 84 -21.80 18.01 -2.70
CA ASN A 84 -23.08 18.26 -2.03
C ASN A 84 -23.16 17.61 -0.63
N ASP A 85 -22.28 16.65 -0.31
CA ASP A 85 -22.20 15.99 1.00
C ASP A 85 -20.73 15.69 1.34
N PRO A 86 -20.00 16.75 1.75
CA PRO A 86 -18.55 16.64 1.97
C PRO A 86 -18.22 15.67 3.09
N MET A 87 -17.26 14.79 2.79
CA MET A 87 -16.80 13.76 3.70
C MET A 87 -15.98 14.35 4.84
N GLU A 88 -16.33 13.96 6.07
CA GLU A 88 -15.56 14.23 7.28
C GLU A 88 -15.10 12.90 7.86
N TYR A 89 -13.82 12.76 8.16
CA TYR A 89 -13.25 11.49 8.66
C TYR A 89 -12.19 11.71 9.73
N ILE A 90 -12.03 10.71 10.60
CA ILE A 90 -10.88 10.59 11.49
C ILE A 90 -9.85 9.69 10.78
N VAL A 91 -8.58 10.08 10.83
CA VAL A 91 -7.48 9.25 10.35
C VAL A 91 -6.44 9.00 11.43
N PHE A 92 -5.97 7.77 11.52
CA PHE A 92 -4.86 7.34 12.37
C PHE A 92 -3.71 6.92 11.48
N GLY A 93 -2.56 7.54 11.62
CA GLY A 93 -1.30 7.07 11.03
C GLY A 93 -0.58 6.18 12.04
N VAL A 94 -0.33 4.93 11.71
CA VAL A 94 0.26 3.93 12.61
C VAL A 94 1.49 3.30 11.98
N ASP A 95 2.63 3.50 12.62
CA ASP A 95 3.91 2.95 12.20
C ASP A 95 4.17 1.58 12.84
N GLY A 96 4.97 0.74 12.18
CA GLY A 96 5.42 -0.54 12.72
C GLY A 96 4.42 -1.68 12.61
N LEU A 97 3.28 -1.51 11.94
CA LEU A 97 2.34 -2.59 11.68
C LEU A 97 1.73 -2.53 10.28
N ALA A 98 1.26 -3.68 9.83
CA ALA A 98 0.40 -3.84 8.67
C ALA A 98 -0.74 -4.81 8.96
N PHE A 99 -1.70 -4.84 8.07
CA PHE A 99 -2.88 -5.69 8.18
C PHE A 99 -2.87 -6.76 7.11
N SER A 100 -3.09 -8.02 7.52
CA SER A 100 -3.43 -9.09 6.61
C SER A 100 -4.95 -9.18 6.51
N PHE A 101 -5.46 -9.01 5.31
CA PHE A 101 -6.89 -9.05 5.02
C PHE A 101 -7.25 -10.47 4.57
N SER A 102 -7.82 -11.28 5.48
CA SER A 102 -8.28 -12.64 5.18
C SER A 102 -9.56 -12.58 4.35
N GLY A 103 -9.44 -12.69 3.03
CA GLY A 103 -10.55 -12.82 2.10
C GLY A 103 -10.42 -14.10 1.29
N ALA A 104 -11.50 -14.88 1.19
CA ALA A 104 -11.52 -16.17 0.52
C ALA A 104 -11.01 -16.07 -0.94
N GLY A 105 -9.93 -16.81 -1.26
CA GLY A 105 -9.66 -17.26 -2.61
C GLY A 105 -8.96 -16.28 -3.55
N GLN A 106 -8.23 -15.28 -3.07
CA GLN A 106 -7.43 -14.41 -3.95
C GLN A 106 -5.94 -14.64 -3.71
N ASP A 107 -5.26 -15.08 -4.77
CA ASP A 107 -3.79 -15.27 -4.81
C ASP A 107 -2.99 -13.94 -4.79
N ASN A 108 -3.67 -12.79 -4.62
CA ASN A 108 -3.04 -11.48 -4.54
C ASN A 108 -3.72 -10.64 -3.44
N PRO A 109 -3.18 -10.62 -2.22
CA PRO A 109 -3.78 -9.85 -1.13
C PRO A 109 -3.70 -8.35 -1.46
N LYS A 110 -4.87 -7.70 -1.58
CA LYS A 110 -4.94 -6.24 -1.71
C LYS A 110 -4.25 -5.58 -0.52
N GLY A 111 -3.49 -4.54 -0.77
CA GLY A 111 -2.82 -3.75 0.28
C GLY A 111 -3.80 -2.88 1.10
N TYR A 112 -5.10 -3.03 0.92
CA TYR A 112 -6.13 -2.27 1.61
C TYR A 112 -7.43 -3.08 1.79
N SER A 113 -8.27 -2.64 2.72
CA SER A 113 -9.63 -3.15 2.88
C SER A 113 -10.57 -2.07 3.40
N PHE A 114 -11.89 -2.28 3.24
CA PHE A 114 -12.90 -1.39 3.78
C PHE A 114 -14.06 -2.18 4.38
N TYR A 115 -14.70 -1.59 5.40
CA TYR A 115 -15.72 -2.24 6.22
C TYR A 115 -16.80 -1.23 6.63
N SER A 116 -18.07 -1.65 6.61
CA SER A 116 -19.13 -0.87 7.24
C SER A 116 -19.13 -1.14 8.75
N TYR A 117 -18.84 -0.11 9.55
CA TYR A 117 -18.57 -0.22 11.00
C TYR A 117 -19.71 0.26 11.89
N GLY A 118 -20.89 0.53 11.32
CA GLY A 118 -22.00 1.27 11.96
C GLY A 118 -22.49 0.76 13.31
N SER A 119 -22.42 -0.56 13.60
CA SER A 119 -22.92 -1.14 14.86
C SER A 119 -22.07 -0.82 16.10
N ASP A 120 -20.79 -0.49 15.94
CA ASP A 120 -19.85 -0.28 17.07
C ASP A 120 -19.15 1.08 17.02
N LYS A 121 -19.73 2.00 16.28
CA LYS A 121 -19.20 3.36 16.13
C LYS A 121 -18.93 4.06 17.46
N LYS A 122 -19.76 3.81 18.49
CA LYS A 122 -19.58 4.45 19.80
C LYS A 122 -18.22 4.14 20.41
N GLN A 123 -17.77 2.88 20.36
CA GLN A 123 -16.48 2.50 20.92
C GLN A 123 -15.33 3.10 20.12
N PHE A 124 -15.41 3.04 18.78
CA PHE A 124 -14.39 3.62 17.91
C PHE A 124 -14.24 5.12 18.18
N ILE A 125 -15.35 5.86 18.17
CA ILE A 125 -15.37 7.31 18.40
C ILE A 125 -14.86 7.65 19.80
N ASN A 126 -15.26 6.89 20.84
CA ASN A 126 -14.78 7.12 22.19
C ASN A 126 -13.27 6.99 22.31
N PHE A 127 -12.67 5.93 21.75
CA PHE A 127 -11.21 5.77 21.75
C PHE A 127 -10.50 6.88 20.96
N ALA A 128 -11.04 7.27 19.81
CA ALA A 128 -10.51 8.38 19.02
C ALA A 128 -10.55 9.71 19.80
N GLN A 129 -11.66 10.01 20.45
CA GLN A 129 -11.83 11.23 21.24
C GLN A 129 -10.87 11.28 22.44
N LEU A 130 -10.70 10.15 23.15
CA LEU A 130 -9.74 10.04 24.25
C LEU A 130 -8.31 10.29 23.77
N MET A 131 -7.88 9.64 22.69
CA MET A 131 -6.56 9.86 22.11
C MET A 131 -6.36 11.32 21.68
N MET A 132 -7.37 11.93 21.04
CA MET A 132 -7.30 13.34 20.65
C MET A 132 -7.21 14.28 21.85
N GLN A 133 -7.87 13.95 22.97
CA GLN A 133 -7.77 14.72 24.19
C GLN A 133 -6.34 14.65 24.76
N GLU A 134 -5.77 13.45 24.87
CA GLU A 134 -4.37 13.26 25.31
C GLU A 134 -3.38 14.05 24.45
N PHE A 135 -3.54 14.05 23.12
CA PHE A 135 -2.71 14.85 22.21
C PHE A 135 -2.87 16.35 22.40
N ARG A 136 -4.02 16.82 22.84
CA ARG A 136 -4.25 18.24 23.15
C ARG A 136 -3.64 18.65 24.49
N ASP A 137 -3.86 17.85 25.51
CA ASP A 137 -3.46 18.17 26.88
C ASP A 137 -1.98 17.92 27.13
N LYS A 138 -1.39 16.95 26.43
CA LYS A 138 0.04 16.56 26.52
C LYS A 138 0.53 16.39 27.97
N LEU A 139 -0.31 15.79 28.80
CA LEU A 139 0.07 15.46 30.18
C LEU A 139 1.20 14.42 30.20
N PRO A 140 2.05 14.37 31.24
CA PRO A 140 3.07 13.35 31.35
C PRO A 140 2.52 11.93 31.17
N GLY A 141 3.06 11.16 30.20
CA GLY A 141 2.57 9.83 29.85
C GLY A 141 1.47 9.78 28.78
N PHE A 142 1.10 10.89 28.14
CA PHE A 142 0.08 10.92 27.11
C PHE A 142 0.37 9.94 25.95
N GLU A 143 1.65 9.78 25.57
CA GLU A 143 2.05 8.84 24.50
C GLU A 143 1.75 7.39 24.88
N GLN A 144 1.99 7.02 26.15
CA GLN A 144 1.67 5.69 26.66
C GLN A 144 0.16 5.44 26.71
N VAL A 145 -0.63 6.46 27.10
CA VAL A 145 -2.09 6.37 27.09
C VAL A 145 -2.59 6.19 25.66
N CYS A 146 -2.13 7.01 24.71
CA CYS A 146 -2.48 6.89 23.30
C CYS A 146 -2.11 5.52 22.72
N HIS A 147 -0.93 5.01 23.04
CA HIS A 147 -0.50 3.68 22.61
C HIS A 147 -1.42 2.57 23.16
N GLY A 148 -1.75 2.61 24.44
CA GLY A 148 -2.68 1.65 25.05
C GLY A 148 -4.08 1.72 24.41
N LEU A 149 -4.63 2.90 24.20
CA LEU A 149 -5.93 3.10 23.55
C LEU A 149 -5.92 2.59 22.09
N LEU A 150 -4.85 2.85 21.35
CA LEU A 150 -4.69 2.33 19.99
C LEU A 150 -4.63 0.80 20.00
N GLN A 151 -3.88 0.20 20.93
CA GLN A 151 -3.79 -1.25 21.07
C GLN A 151 -5.16 -1.89 21.29
N VAL A 152 -5.96 -1.31 22.18
CA VAL A 152 -7.34 -1.76 22.41
C VAL A 152 -8.18 -1.62 21.16
N LEU A 153 -8.10 -0.47 20.47
CA LEU A 153 -8.84 -0.21 19.22
C LEU A 153 -8.50 -1.24 18.14
N LEU A 154 -7.22 -1.53 17.93
CA LEU A 154 -6.75 -2.52 16.95
C LEU A 154 -7.30 -3.92 17.25
N VAL A 155 -7.34 -4.33 18.52
CA VAL A 155 -7.95 -5.60 18.94
C VAL A 155 -9.44 -5.64 18.62
N TYR A 156 -10.19 -4.56 18.88
CA TYR A 156 -11.61 -4.49 18.52
C TYR A 156 -11.84 -4.61 17.02
N ILE A 157 -11.05 -3.88 16.21
CA ILE A 157 -11.13 -3.94 14.74
C ILE A 157 -10.82 -5.38 14.27
N SER A 158 -9.72 -5.98 14.75
CA SER A 158 -9.29 -7.33 14.35
C SER A 158 -10.34 -8.38 14.65
N ARG A 159 -10.92 -8.37 15.85
CA ARG A 159 -11.96 -9.34 16.25
C ARG A 159 -13.20 -9.27 15.36
N LYS A 160 -13.56 -8.07 14.93
CA LYS A 160 -14.79 -7.84 14.17
C LYS A 160 -14.64 -8.14 12.69
N GLN A 161 -13.49 -7.83 12.14
CA GLN A 161 -13.25 -7.87 10.70
C GLN A 161 -12.43 -9.10 10.25
N ASN A 162 -12.15 -10.00 11.20
CA ASN A 162 -11.32 -11.19 10.93
C ASN A 162 -9.95 -10.81 10.33
N LEU A 163 -9.40 -9.69 10.81
CA LEU A 163 -8.10 -9.16 10.42
C LEU A 163 -7.00 -9.75 11.28
N SER A 164 -5.85 -10.01 10.69
CA SER A 164 -4.62 -10.25 11.43
C SER A 164 -3.74 -9.02 11.36
N VAL A 165 -3.29 -8.53 12.51
CA VAL A 165 -2.25 -7.52 12.59
C VAL A 165 -0.90 -8.22 12.47
N ILE A 166 -0.09 -7.81 11.50
CA ILE A 166 1.22 -8.38 11.23
C ILE A 166 2.28 -7.46 11.83
N SER A 167 3.20 -8.02 12.62
CA SER A 167 4.32 -7.24 13.15
C SER A 167 5.38 -6.92 12.11
N ASP A 168 6.13 -5.86 12.36
CA ASP A 168 7.07 -5.16 11.47
C ASP A 168 8.16 -6.03 10.81
N SER A 169 8.58 -7.15 11.37
CA SER A 169 9.67 -7.97 10.80
C SER A 169 9.31 -8.62 9.46
N SER A 170 8.05 -9.05 9.29
CA SER A 170 7.54 -9.53 8.00
C SER A 170 7.23 -8.36 7.05
N PHE A 171 7.06 -7.18 7.60
CA PHE A 171 6.63 -5.99 6.89
C PHE A 171 7.81 -5.12 6.43
N GLN A 172 8.91 -5.12 7.17
CA GLN A 172 10.15 -4.48 6.73
C GLN A 172 10.64 -5.08 5.42
N LEU A 173 10.48 -6.40 5.24
CA LEU A 173 10.69 -7.10 3.97
C LEU A 173 9.85 -6.52 2.82
N SER A 174 8.59 -6.17 3.08
CA SER A 174 7.73 -5.57 2.06
C SER A 174 8.03 -4.09 1.81
N LYS A 175 8.66 -3.38 2.75
CA LYS A 175 9.09 -2.00 2.63
C LYS A 175 10.23 -1.84 1.61
N GLU A 176 11.29 -2.61 1.76
CA GLU A 176 12.43 -2.61 0.86
C GLU A 176 12.02 -3.13 -0.53
N CYS A 177 11.12 -4.12 -0.57
CA CYS A 177 10.54 -4.61 -1.82
C CYS A 177 9.69 -3.55 -2.52
N ALA A 178 8.84 -2.84 -1.80
CA ALA A 178 8.01 -1.77 -2.33
C ALA A 178 8.88 -0.58 -2.81
N LEU A 179 9.96 -0.26 -2.07
CA LEU A 179 10.91 0.76 -2.47
C LEU A 179 11.63 0.37 -3.77
N ALA A 180 12.15 -0.87 -3.83
CA ALA A 180 12.79 -1.40 -5.03
C ALA A 180 11.83 -1.44 -6.23
N LYS A 181 10.60 -1.92 -6.03
CA LYS A 181 9.56 -1.98 -7.06
C LYS A 181 9.25 -0.58 -7.61
N ARG A 182 8.99 0.38 -6.75
CA ARG A 182 8.70 1.77 -7.14
C ARG A 182 9.89 2.41 -7.86
N TYR A 183 11.11 2.18 -7.38
CA TYR A 183 12.29 2.68 -8.06
C TYR A 183 12.40 2.11 -9.48
N ILE A 184 12.16 0.81 -9.66
CA ILE A 184 12.11 0.17 -10.98
C ILE A 184 11.03 0.80 -11.85
N ASP A 185 9.81 0.96 -11.33
CA ASP A 185 8.68 1.50 -12.07
C ASP A 185 8.92 2.94 -12.57
N SER A 186 9.60 3.75 -11.77
CA SER A 186 9.91 5.14 -12.11
C SER A 186 11.17 5.31 -12.98
N ASN A 187 12.12 4.35 -12.93
CA ASN A 187 13.45 4.49 -13.53
C ASN A 187 13.81 3.35 -14.50
N TYR A 188 12.86 2.56 -14.96
CA TYR A 188 13.09 1.34 -15.74
C TYR A 188 14.01 1.52 -16.96
N SER A 189 14.03 2.72 -17.57
CA SER A 189 14.88 3.03 -18.73
C SER A 189 16.35 3.26 -18.37
N GLN A 190 16.67 3.44 -17.09
CA GLN A 190 18.03 3.65 -16.60
C GLN A 190 18.77 2.31 -16.40
N ASN A 191 20.09 2.37 -16.20
CA ASN A 191 20.88 1.19 -15.91
C ASN A 191 20.68 0.75 -14.44
N ILE A 192 19.67 -0.07 -14.21
CA ILE A 192 19.35 -0.64 -12.89
C ILE A 192 19.98 -2.02 -12.78
N THR A 193 20.72 -2.24 -11.70
CA THR A 193 21.33 -3.51 -11.32
C THR A 193 20.84 -3.96 -9.96
N LEU A 194 21.02 -5.22 -9.61
CA LEU A 194 20.69 -5.71 -8.29
C LEU A 194 21.51 -4.99 -7.19
N ASP A 195 22.77 -4.66 -7.50
CA ASP A 195 23.65 -3.90 -6.57
C ASP A 195 23.11 -2.48 -6.36
N SER A 196 22.70 -1.76 -7.42
CA SER A 196 22.11 -0.42 -7.27
C SER A 196 20.79 -0.44 -6.50
N LEU A 197 19.97 -1.47 -6.66
CA LEU A 197 18.75 -1.62 -5.86
C LEU A 197 19.05 -1.91 -4.39
N ALA A 198 20.09 -2.71 -4.12
CA ALA A 198 20.54 -3.00 -2.77
C ALA A 198 21.07 -1.75 -2.03
N GLU A 199 21.78 -0.87 -2.74
CA GLU A 199 22.22 0.44 -2.21
C GLU A 199 21.02 1.34 -1.85
N ILE A 200 20.03 1.42 -2.72
CA ILE A 200 18.84 2.26 -2.52
C ILE A 200 17.98 1.75 -1.35
N THR A 201 17.89 0.44 -1.20
CA THR A 201 17.09 -0.20 -0.15
C THR A 201 17.87 -0.39 1.16
N HIS A 202 19.17 -0.13 1.16
CA HIS A 202 20.08 -0.34 2.30
C HIS A 202 20.11 -1.77 2.84
N ILE A 203 19.84 -2.77 1.99
CA ILE A 203 19.90 -4.19 2.37
C ILE A 203 20.82 -4.99 1.45
N ASN A 204 21.25 -6.15 1.94
CA ASN A 204 22.08 -7.05 1.15
C ASN A 204 21.34 -7.51 -0.12
N LYS A 205 22.05 -7.53 -1.28
CA LYS A 205 21.47 -7.87 -2.58
C LYS A 205 20.85 -9.27 -2.66
N PHE A 206 21.41 -10.25 -1.96
CA PHE A 206 20.86 -11.61 -1.96
C PHE A 206 19.56 -11.68 -1.16
N TYR A 207 19.53 -10.95 -0.05
CA TYR A 207 18.32 -10.79 0.75
C TYR A 207 17.23 -10.05 -0.01
N LEU A 208 17.58 -8.94 -0.69
CA LEU A 208 16.64 -8.21 -1.56
C LEU A 208 16.08 -9.13 -2.66
N ALA A 209 16.92 -9.88 -3.36
CA ALA A 209 16.46 -10.77 -4.43
C ALA A 209 15.50 -11.85 -3.93
N HIS A 210 15.75 -12.41 -2.76
CA HIS A 210 14.90 -13.41 -2.13
C HIS A 210 13.57 -12.80 -1.70
N SER A 211 13.60 -11.74 -0.91
CA SER A 211 12.39 -11.08 -0.38
C SER A 211 11.53 -10.47 -1.48
N PHE A 212 12.15 -9.86 -2.49
CA PHE A 212 11.41 -9.35 -3.65
C PHE A 212 10.69 -10.47 -4.41
N THR A 213 11.35 -11.64 -4.54
CA THR A 213 10.72 -12.80 -5.18
C THR A 213 9.53 -13.32 -4.38
N GLU A 214 9.63 -13.36 -3.06
CA GLU A 214 8.51 -13.73 -2.19
C GLU A 214 7.35 -12.75 -2.27
N CYS A 215 7.63 -11.44 -2.29
CA CYS A 215 6.59 -10.40 -2.31
C CYS A 215 5.96 -10.17 -3.68
N VAL A 216 6.75 -10.27 -4.77
CA VAL A 216 6.33 -9.88 -6.14
C VAL A 216 6.12 -11.09 -7.06
N GLY A 217 6.51 -12.28 -6.60
CA GLY A 217 6.40 -13.52 -7.39
C GLY A 217 7.50 -13.71 -8.43
N GLN A 218 8.45 -12.76 -8.56
CA GLN A 218 9.57 -12.84 -9.48
C GLN A 218 10.76 -11.99 -9.02
N SER A 219 11.96 -12.28 -9.56
CA SER A 219 13.16 -11.52 -9.17
C SER A 219 13.12 -10.06 -9.63
N PRO A 220 13.82 -9.13 -8.93
CA PRO A 220 13.86 -7.71 -9.31
C PRO A 220 14.25 -7.45 -10.76
N ILE A 221 15.21 -8.20 -11.28
CA ILE A 221 15.70 -8.04 -12.66
C ILE A 221 14.71 -8.58 -13.70
N ASN A 222 13.96 -9.64 -13.37
CA ASN A 222 12.86 -10.10 -14.20
C ASN A 222 11.72 -9.09 -14.24
N TYR A 223 11.37 -8.53 -13.09
CA TYR A 223 10.38 -7.45 -12.97
C TYR A 223 10.79 -6.22 -13.80
N LEU A 224 12.03 -5.76 -13.69
CA LEU A 224 12.58 -4.68 -14.53
C LEU A 224 12.44 -4.99 -16.02
N THR A 225 12.77 -6.21 -16.42
CA THR A 225 12.66 -6.65 -17.81
C THR A 225 11.22 -6.60 -18.31
N ASP A 226 10.27 -7.05 -17.52
CA ASP A 226 8.85 -7.02 -17.87
C ASP A 226 8.31 -5.58 -17.97
N ARG A 227 8.71 -4.69 -17.06
CA ARG A 227 8.36 -3.25 -17.11
C ARG A 227 8.90 -2.57 -18.39
N ARG A 228 10.15 -2.85 -18.75
CA ARG A 228 10.76 -2.39 -20.01
C ARG A 228 10.01 -2.87 -21.24
N LEU A 229 9.62 -4.15 -21.24
CA LEU A 229 8.86 -4.73 -22.35
C LEU A 229 7.49 -4.08 -22.50
N GLU A 230 6.77 -3.80 -21.39
CA GLU A 230 5.48 -3.11 -21.45
C GLU A 230 5.62 -1.70 -22.03
N ALA A 231 6.61 -0.93 -21.61
CA ALA A 231 6.90 0.38 -22.19
C ALA A 231 7.23 0.28 -23.69
N CYS A 232 8.03 -0.70 -24.08
CA CYS A 232 8.36 -0.94 -25.50
C CYS A 232 7.14 -1.34 -26.33
N LYS A 233 6.20 -2.12 -25.81
CA LYS A 233 4.93 -2.44 -26.49
C LYS A 233 4.15 -1.17 -26.81
N GLY A 234 4.03 -0.27 -25.83
CA GLY A 234 3.40 1.03 -26.03
C GLY A 234 4.08 1.82 -27.15
N LEU A 235 5.42 1.97 -27.10
CA LEU A 235 6.18 2.70 -28.13
C LEU A 235 6.11 2.06 -29.52
N LEU A 236 6.07 0.74 -29.61
CA LEU A 236 5.92 0.04 -30.91
C LEU A 236 4.59 0.37 -31.59
N VAL A 237 3.53 0.57 -30.82
CA VAL A 237 2.17 0.81 -31.32
C VAL A 237 1.92 2.31 -31.58
N SER A 238 2.44 3.19 -30.72
CA SER A 238 2.12 4.62 -30.72
C SER A 238 3.14 5.50 -31.43
N SER A 239 4.28 4.96 -31.92
CA SER A 239 5.34 5.76 -32.51
C SER A 239 5.94 5.12 -33.77
N ASN A 240 6.60 5.96 -34.57
CA ASN A 240 7.36 5.55 -35.76
C ASN A 240 8.85 5.28 -35.46
N LEU A 241 9.24 5.16 -34.19
CA LEU A 241 10.62 4.87 -33.80
C LEU A 241 11.09 3.54 -34.38
N SER A 242 12.34 3.47 -34.83
CA SER A 242 12.94 2.21 -35.23
C SER A 242 12.98 1.22 -34.07
N VAL A 243 13.08 -0.08 -34.36
CA VAL A 243 13.17 -1.11 -33.29
C VAL A 243 14.40 -0.89 -32.40
N ALA A 244 15.49 -0.36 -32.96
CA ALA A 244 16.68 0.03 -32.19
C ALA A 244 16.37 1.19 -31.22
N GLN A 245 15.71 2.23 -31.70
CA GLN A 245 15.32 3.36 -30.85
C GLN A 245 14.33 2.95 -29.76
N VAL A 246 13.35 2.10 -30.07
CA VAL A 246 12.43 1.56 -29.06
C VAL A 246 13.20 0.78 -27.98
N ALA A 247 14.15 -0.06 -28.38
CA ALA A 247 14.99 -0.81 -27.43
C ALA A 247 15.76 0.14 -26.49
N THR A 248 16.43 1.15 -27.06
CA THR A 248 17.17 2.15 -26.27
C THR A 248 16.26 2.94 -25.33
N SER A 249 15.11 3.44 -25.81
CA SER A 249 14.13 4.17 -25.00
C SER A 249 13.54 3.31 -23.91
N GLY A 250 13.42 1.99 -24.12
CA GLY A 250 12.97 1.03 -23.12
C GLY A 250 14.06 0.61 -22.13
N GLY A 251 15.29 1.13 -22.25
CA GLY A 251 16.40 0.82 -21.34
C GLY A 251 17.14 -0.49 -21.64
N PHE A 252 16.97 -1.07 -22.84
CA PHE A 252 17.74 -2.26 -23.24
C PHE A 252 19.12 -1.88 -23.78
N SER A 253 20.14 -2.62 -23.36
CA SER A 253 21.54 -2.40 -23.78
C SER A 253 21.79 -2.70 -25.26
N SER A 254 20.98 -3.54 -25.90
CA SER A 254 21.08 -3.83 -27.33
C SER A 254 19.75 -4.22 -27.96
N GLN A 255 19.58 -3.88 -29.24
CA GLN A 255 18.41 -4.28 -30.03
C GLN A 255 18.29 -5.82 -30.16
N SER A 256 19.40 -6.52 -30.23
CA SER A 256 19.40 -7.98 -30.36
C SER A 256 18.85 -8.64 -29.12
N TYR A 257 19.33 -8.25 -27.95
CA TYR A 257 18.82 -8.73 -26.66
C TYR A 257 17.35 -8.41 -26.47
N PHE A 258 16.95 -7.14 -26.75
CA PHE A 258 15.55 -6.75 -26.73
C PHE A 258 14.68 -7.66 -27.61
N SER A 259 15.08 -7.87 -28.88
CA SER A 259 14.30 -8.65 -29.83
C SER A 259 14.12 -10.11 -29.40
N GLN A 260 15.16 -10.71 -28.82
CA GLN A 260 15.11 -12.08 -28.28
C GLN A 260 14.15 -12.19 -27.11
N ILE A 261 14.28 -11.31 -26.10
CA ILE A 261 13.42 -11.32 -24.92
C ILE A 261 11.98 -10.99 -25.29
N PHE A 262 11.76 -9.99 -26.16
CA PHE A 262 10.44 -9.62 -26.63
C PHE A 262 9.73 -10.80 -27.30
N ARG A 263 10.44 -11.51 -28.22
CA ARG A 263 9.88 -12.70 -28.86
C ARG A 263 9.61 -13.83 -27.86
N LYS A 264 10.49 -14.05 -26.89
CA LYS A 264 10.31 -15.07 -25.86
C LYS A 264 9.05 -14.80 -25.01
N LYS A 265 8.80 -13.53 -24.65
CA LYS A 265 7.69 -13.15 -23.77
C LYS A 265 6.35 -12.95 -24.52
N THR A 266 6.37 -12.53 -25.78
CA THR A 266 5.15 -12.19 -26.55
C THR A 266 4.81 -13.20 -27.66
N GLY A 267 5.72 -14.11 -27.97
CA GLY A 267 5.58 -15.04 -29.11
C GLY A 267 5.86 -14.39 -30.49
N MET A 268 6.08 -13.06 -30.55
CA MET A 268 6.24 -12.30 -31.80
C MET A 268 7.52 -11.48 -31.78
N THR A 269 8.11 -11.23 -32.96
CA THR A 269 9.15 -10.21 -33.08
C THR A 269 8.59 -8.81 -32.88
N PRO A 270 9.40 -7.80 -32.47
CA PRO A 270 8.95 -6.42 -32.36
C PRO A 270 8.33 -5.85 -33.66
N ARG A 271 8.87 -6.23 -34.82
CA ARG A 271 8.30 -5.82 -36.12
C ARG A 271 6.94 -6.44 -36.39
N GLN A 272 6.78 -7.74 -36.11
CA GLN A 272 5.46 -8.42 -36.23
C GLN A 272 4.44 -7.84 -35.27
N TYR A 273 4.85 -7.53 -34.04
CA TYR A 273 3.97 -6.90 -33.03
C TYR A 273 3.50 -5.53 -33.52
N ARG A 274 4.38 -4.67 -34.02
CA ARG A 274 4.03 -3.38 -34.63
C ARG A 274 3.06 -3.57 -35.77
N SER A 275 3.38 -4.43 -36.74
CA SER A 275 2.51 -4.66 -37.92
C SER A 275 1.10 -5.11 -37.53
N ARG A 276 0.96 -5.84 -36.42
CA ARG A 276 -0.32 -6.38 -35.96
C ARG A 276 -1.15 -5.37 -35.16
N TYR A 277 -0.51 -4.52 -34.35
CA TYR A 277 -1.19 -3.70 -33.34
C TYR A 277 -1.08 -2.19 -33.58
N ALA A 278 -0.17 -1.69 -34.44
CA ALA A 278 -0.15 -0.28 -34.78
C ALA A 278 -1.45 0.11 -35.47
N ARG A 279 -2.10 1.12 -34.95
CA ARG A 279 -3.25 1.72 -35.64
C ARG A 279 -2.76 2.38 -36.95
N LYS A 280 -3.35 2.00 -38.07
CA LYS A 280 -3.14 2.67 -39.37
C LYS A 280 -3.62 4.11 -39.30
#